data_03250fed24ea9c8b639fef497d1cf711
#
_entry.id   03250fed24ea9c8b639fef497d1cf711
#
_cell.length_a   1.000
_cell.length_b   1.000
_cell.length_c   1.000
_cell.angle_alpha   90.00
_cell.angle_beta   90.00
_cell.angle_gamma   90.00
#
_symmetry.space_group_name_H-M   'P 1'
#
loop_
_entity.id
_entity.type
_entity.pdbx_description
1 polymer ?
#
loop_
_entity_poly.entity_id
_entity_poly.type
_entity_poly.pdbx_seq_one_letter_code
_entity_poly.pdbx_strand_id
1 'polypeptide(L)'
;ARVTPSRRPARYAAVTQFIGELGLQADIRYRINKSLSVNVNFANITNLEDVQLYRELFTEFYYKYKRKWTLTAGVQAQEYNQEIFFGKPDAPTIKTLTPYADFLYKINRKTSIRMEAQYMNMGKDHGIRADYGNWLFGLLEFSVAPHWTVTLSDMYNVGPGKISPVDAETGKQEKIHYPRVDVFYTHHANRFSLSYVKQVEGIVCSGGICRLEPAFSGVKLSVNSTF
;
A
#
# COMPACT_ATOMS: atom_id res chain seq x y z
N ALA A 1 5.68 -11.45 5.77
CA ALA A 1 6.11 -10.22 5.10
C ALA A 1 5.78 -9.00 5.96
N ARG A 2 6.68 -8.03 6.02
CA ARG A 2 6.45 -6.81 6.82
C ARG A 2 5.52 -5.89 6.03
N VAL A 3 4.28 -5.75 6.49
CA VAL A 3 3.36 -4.76 5.91
C VAL A 3 3.77 -3.37 6.42
N THR A 4 4.33 -2.55 5.55
CA THR A 4 4.60 -1.13 5.85
C THR A 4 3.41 -0.28 5.42
N PRO A 5 3.13 0.85 6.12
CA PRO A 5 2.05 1.76 5.73
C PRO A 5 2.16 2.30 4.29
N SER A 6 3.37 2.35 3.75
CA SER A 6 3.70 2.83 2.40
C SER A 6 3.41 1.87 1.25
N ARG A 7 2.73 0.74 1.50
CA ARG A 7 2.44 -0.28 0.46
C ARG A 7 1.01 -0.22 -0.07
N ARG A 8 0.36 0.91 -0.04
CA ARG A 8 -1.07 1.00 -0.38
C ARG A 8 -1.45 0.61 -1.80
N PRO A 9 -0.70 0.95 -2.89
CA PRO A 9 -0.99 0.42 -4.21
C PRO A 9 -0.60 -1.05 -4.37
N ALA A 10 0.34 -1.56 -3.57
CA ALA A 10 0.74 -2.97 -3.59
C ALA A 10 -0.40 -3.83 -3.01
N ARG A 11 -1.31 -4.21 -3.88
CA ARG A 11 -2.54 -4.96 -3.56
C ARG A 11 -2.30 -6.46 -3.38
N TYR A 12 -1.05 -6.88 -3.47
CA TYR A 12 -0.64 -8.27 -3.51
C TYR A 12 0.09 -8.63 -2.22
N ALA A 13 -0.68 -9.01 -1.20
CA ALA A 13 -0.13 -9.48 0.07
C ALA A 13 -0.08 -11.00 0.09
N ALA A 14 1.09 -11.56 0.39
CA ALA A 14 1.23 -12.99 0.63
C ALA A 14 0.52 -13.34 1.95
N VAL A 15 -0.60 -14.03 1.84
CA VAL A 15 -1.32 -14.61 2.98
C VAL A 15 -0.99 -16.09 3.06
N THR A 16 -0.81 -16.62 4.28
CA THR A 16 -0.50 -18.03 4.49
C THR A 16 -1.56 -18.93 3.85
N GLN A 17 -1.11 -19.93 3.11
CA GLN A 17 -1.95 -20.94 2.45
C GLN A 17 -1.80 -22.30 3.12
N PHE A 18 -2.84 -23.16 3.01
CA PHE A 18 -2.82 -24.51 3.57
C PHE A 18 -2.15 -25.56 2.64
N ILE A 19 -1.17 -25.15 1.83
CA ILE A 19 -0.53 -26.01 0.82
C ILE A 19 0.90 -26.41 1.19
N GLY A 20 1.36 -26.07 2.39
CA GLY A 20 2.77 -26.20 2.77
C GLY A 20 3.64 -25.14 2.08
N GLU A 21 4.25 -24.28 2.88
CA GLU A 21 5.06 -23.17 2.38
C GLU A 21 6.46 -23.21 2.96
N LEU A 22 7.46 -22.94 2.14
CA LEU A 22 8.83 -22.67 2.55
C LEU A 22 9.13 -21.19 2.33
N GLY A 23 9.38 -20.46 3.41
CA GLY A 23 9.63 -19.02 3.38
C GLY A 23 11.04 -18.66 3.84
N LEU A 24 11.71 -17.80 3.07
CA LEU A 24 12.96 -17.14 3.45
C LEU A 24 12.74 -15.64 3.50
N GLN A 25 13.19 -14.99 4.57
CA GLN A 25 13.19 -13.52 4.66
C GLN A 25 14.52 -13.03 5.22
N ALA A 26 15.06 -11.98 4.62
CA ALA A 26 16.23 -11.24 5.11
C ALA A 26 15.86 -9.75 5.21
N ASP A 27 16.18 -9.11 6.33
CA ASP A 27 15.99 -7.68 6.57
C ASP A 27 17.32 -7.08 7.02
N ILE A 28 17.88 -6.17 6.23
CA ILE A 28 19.14 -5.49 6.50
C ILE A 28 18.87 -4.01 6.64
N ARG A 29 19.14 -3.49 7.82
CA ARG A 29 19.04 -2.06 8.09
C ARG A 29 20.41 -1.49 8.43
N TYR A 30 20.86 -0.57 7.58
CA TYR A 30 22.16 0.07 7.74
C TYR A 30 22.00 1.56 7.96
N ARG A 31 22.61 2.06 9.02
CA ARG A 31 22.65 3.50 9.32
C ARG A 31 23.99 4.05 8.83
N ILE A 32 23.94 4.80 7.73
CA ILE A 32 25.12 5.44 7.13
C ILE A 32 25.65 6.56 8.05
N ASN A 33 24.72 7.38 8.58
CA ASN A 33 25.03 8.41 9.56
C ASN A 33 23.80 8.77 10.41
N LYS A 34 23.86 9.81 11.25
CA LYS A 34 22.74 10.23 12.12
C LYS A 34 21.49 10.68 11.37
N SER A 35 21.62 11.02 10.09
CA SER A 35 20.54 11.56 9.26
C SER A 35 20.09 10.60 8.16
N LEU A 36 20.91 9.65 7.76
CA LEU A 36 20.68 8.77 6.59
C LEU A 36 20.75 7.31 7.00
N SER A 37 19.72 6.55 6.66
CA SER A 37 19.69 5.10 6.77
C SER A 37 19.09 4.45 5.54
N VAL A 38 19.50 3.23 5.28
CA VAL A 38 19.01 2.37 4.20
C VAL A 38 18.44 1.10 4.81
N ASN A 39 17.32 0.65 4.27
CA ASN A 39 16.73 -0.62 4.60
C ASN A 39 16.57 -1.44 3.31
N VAL A 40 16.99 -2.69 3.34
CA VAL A 40 16.78 -3.66 2.26
C VAL A 40 16.11 -4.88 2.86
N ASN A 41 14.96 -5.24 2.33
CA ASN A 41 14.24 -6.44 2.72
C ASN A 41 14.06 -7.33 1.49
N PHE A 42 14.38 -8.59 1.64
CA PHE A 42 14.13 -9.63 0.66
C PHE A 42 13.23 -10.69 1.28
N ALA A 43 12.22 -11.12 0.55
CA ALA A 43 11.38 -12.25 0.93
C ALA A 43 11.17 -13.17 -0.28
N ASN A 44 11.18 -14.47 -0.03
CA ASN A 44 10.90 -15.49 -1.03
C ASN A 44 10.05 -16.60 -0.39
N ILE A 45 8.95 -16.96 -1.03
CA ILE A 45 8.04 -18.02 -0.58
C ILE A 45 7.79 -18.96 -1.75
N THR A 46 8.02 -20.24 -1.54
CA THR A 46 7.69 -21.33 -2.46
C THR A 46 6.76 -22.32 -1.76
N ASN A 47 6.07 -23.14 -2.53
CA ASN A 47 5.43 -24.33 -1.94
C ASN A 47 6.46 -25.48 -1.81
N LEU A 48 6.04 -26.64 -1.29
CA LEU A 48 6.89 -27.82 -1.13
C LEU A 48 7.29 -28.48 -2.46
N GLU A 49 6.68 -28.09 -3.56
CA GLU A 49 6.97 -28.55 -4.93
C GLU A 49 7.83 -27.52 -5.71
N ASP A 50 8.48 -26.58 -4.99
CA ASP A 50 9.31 -25.51 -5.53
C ASP A 50 8.58 -24.51 -6.45
N VAL A 51 7.23 -24.49 -6.44
CA VAL A 51 6.47 -23.46 -7.18
C VAL A 51 6.63 -22.12 -6.50
N GLN A 52 7.03 -21.09 -7.26
CA GLN A 52 7.16 -19.73 -6.74
C GLN A 52 5.79 -19.14 -6.40
N LEU A 53 5.56 -18.84 -5.13
CA LEU A 53 4.33 -18.20 -4.64
C LEU A 53 4.48 -16.69 -4.55
N TYR A 54 5.57 -16.25 -3.92
CA TYR A 54 5.83 -14.83 -3.67
C TYR A 54 7.32 -14.55 -3.62
N ARG A 55 7.72 -13.46 -4.24
CA ARG A 55 9.06 -12.91 -4.10
C ARG A 55 8.97 -11.40 -3.98
N GLU A 56 9.76 -10.81 -3.10
CA GLU A 56 9.81 -9.38 -2.90
C GLU A 56 11.25 -8.92 -2.68
N LEU A 57 11.61 -7.84 -3.34
CA LEU A 57 12.75 -7.02 -2.99
C LEU A 57 12.24 -5.62 -2.68
N PHE A 58 12.45 -5.17 -1.46
CA PHE A 58 12.08 -3.84 -0.99
C PHE A 58 13.33 -3.09 -0.56
N THR A 59 13.53 -1.90 -1.11
CA THR A 59 14.65 -1.01 -0.73
C THR A 59 14.10 0.35 -0.36
N GLU A 60 14.56 0.88 0.76
CA GLU A 60 14.11 2.15 1.32
C GLU A 60 15.29 2.97 1.79
N PHE A 61 15.30 4.25 1.43
CA PHE A 61 16.19 5.28 1.93
C PHE A 61 15.41 6.21 2.84
N TYR A 62 15.89 6.39 4.06
CA TYR A 62 15.35 7.36 4.99
C TYR A 62 16.38 8.46 5.22
N TYR A 63 15.97 9.71 4.99
CA TYR A 63 16.77 10.88 5.24
C TYR A 63 16.04 11.87 6.14
N LYS A 64 16.74 12.38 7.18
CA LYS A 64 16.24 13.35 8.13
C LYS A 64 17.11 14.59 8.14
N TYR A 65 16.55 15.73 7.79
CA TYR A 65 17.24 17.01 7.88
C TYR A 65 16.87 17.73 9.18
N LYS A 66 17.80 17.71 10.13
CA LYS A 66 17.62 18.30 11.47
C LYS A 66 16.31 17.82 12.12
N ARG A 67 15.46 18.76 12.57
CA ARG A 67 14.11 18.51 13.08
C ARG A 67 13.04 19.06 12.15
N LYS A 68 13.41 19.46 10.93
CA LYS A 68 12.55 20.24 10.04
C LYS A 68 11.78 19.37 9.05
N TRP A 69 12.43 18.40 8.44
CA TRP A 69 11.78 17.50 7.51
C TRP A 69 12.43 16.13 7.45
N THR A 70 11.66 15.18 6.98
CA THR A 70 12.13 13.82 6.66
C THR A 70 11.67 13.43 5.27
N LEU A 71 12.49 12.69 4.57
CA LEU A 71 12.17 12.05 3.30
C LEU A 71 12.40 10.55 3.44
N THR A 72 11.40 9.77 3.07
CA THR A 72 11.53 8.34 2.87
C THR A 72 11.25 8.07 1.40
N ALA A 73 12.15 7.44 0.70
CA ALA A 73 11.96 7.08 -0.71
C ALA A 73 12.47 5.66 -0.94
N GLY A 74 11.81 4.93 -1.82
CA GLY A 74 12.18 3.55 -2.06
C GLY A 74 11.50 2.94 -3.26
N VAL A 75 11.77 1.66 -3.45
CA VAL A 75 11.19 0.85 -4.51
C VAL A 75 10.89 -0.54 -3.98
N GLN A 76 9.75 -1.07 -4.40
CA GLN A 76 9.35 -2.45 -4.20
C GLN A 76 9.28 -3.14 -5.56
N ALA A 77 10.00 -4.24 -5.72
CA ALA A 77 9.82 -5.19 -6.82
C ALA A 77 9.18 -6.46 -6.25
N GLN A 78 8.13 -6.94 -6.90
CA GLN A 78 7.33 -8.03 -6.36
C GLN A 78 6.91 -8.99 -7.48
N GLU A 79 6.97 -10.28 -7.18
CA GLU A 79 6.37 -11.36 -7.97
C GLU A 79 5.30 -12.04 -7.11
N TYR A 80 4.10 -12.25 -7.66
CA TYR A 80 2.94 -12.74 -6.94
C TYR A 80 2.16 -13.75 -7.77
N ASN A 81 2.00 -14.96 -7.24
CA ASN A 81 1.25 -16.03 -7.88
C ASN A 81 -0.25 -15.86 -7.62
N GLN A 82 -0.99 -15.40 -8.63
CA GLN A 82 -2.43 -15.16 -8.49
C GLN A 82 -3.25 -16.45 -8.43
N GLU A 83 -2.80 -17.50 -9.09
CA GLU A 83 -3.49 -18.78 -9.08
C GLU A 83 -3.67 -19.30 -7.67
N ILE A 84 -2.59 -19.29 -6.90
CA ILE A 84 -2.59 -19.79 -5.53
C ILE A 84 -3.27 -18.81 -4.57
N PHE A 85 -2.88 -17.54 -4.58
CA PHE A 85 -3.36 -16.59 -3.58
C PHE A 85 -4.79 -16.11 -3.80
N PHE A 86 -5.28 -16.10 -5.04
CA PHE A 86 -6.66 -15.71 -5.36
C PHE A 86 -7.54 -16.89 -5.77
N GLY A 87 -7.00 -18.11 -5.82
CA GLY A 87 -7.75 -19.29 -6.27
C GLY A 87 -8.24 -19.17 -7.71
N LYS A 88 -7.45 -18.53 -8.59
CA LYS A 88 -7.81 -18.30 -10.00
C LYS A 88 -7.03 -19.26 -10.88
N PRO A 89 -7.62 -20.38 -11.34
CA PRO A 89 -6.93 -21.35 -12.19
C PRO A 89 -6.32 -20.69 -13.44
N ASP A 90 -5.11 -21.10 -13.79
CA ASP A 90 -4.33 -20.61 -14.95
C ASP A 90 -4.03 -19.10 -14.92
N ALA A 91 -4.18 -18.44 -13.75
CA ALA A 91 -3.80 -17.04 -13.64
C ALA A 91 -2.28 -16.88 -13.62
N PRO A 92 -1.72 -15.92 -14.39
CA PRO A 92 -0.28 -15.73 -14.47
C PRO A 92 0.30 -15.18 -13.16
N THR A 93 1.57 -15.48 -12.91
CA THR A 93 2.37 -14.77 -11.91
C THR A 93 2.57 -13.33 -12.37
N ILE A 94 2.15 -12.39 -11.54
CA ILE A 94 2.32 -10.96 -11.83
C ILE A 94 3.61 -10.43 -11.24
N LYS A 95 4.20 -9.47 -11.97
CA LYS A 95 5.39 -8.74 -11.56
C LYS A 95 5.05 -7.27 -11.45
N THR A 96 5.35 -6.68 -10.30
CA THR A 96 5.12 -5.26 -10.07
C THR A 96 6.40 -4.55 -9.67
N LEU A 97 6.51 -3.29 -10.07
CA LEU A 97 7.54 -2.37 -9.63
C LEU A 97 6.86 -1.11 -9.10
N THR A 98 7.09 -0.81 -7.82
CA THR A 98 6.41 0.29 -7.14
C THR A 98 7.44 1.23 -6.50
N PRO A 99 7.93 2.27 -7.21
CA PRO A 99 8.61 3.38 -6.59
C PRO A 99 7.65 4.19 -5.74
N TYR A 100 8.17 4.75 -4.64
CA TYR A 100 7.41 5.62 -3.76
C TYR A 100 8.30 6.66 -3.09
N ALA A 101 7.67 7.77 -2.65
CA ALA A 101 8.27 8.78 -1.81
C ALA A 101 7.26 9.27 -0.77
N ASP A 102 7.75 9.52 0.44
CA ASP A 102 7.02 10.08 1.58
C ASP A 102 7.83 11.24 2.16
N PHE A 103 7.23 12.41 2.19
CA PHE A 103 7.88 13.63 2.66
C PHE A 103 7.08 14.26 3.79
N LEU A 104 7.69 14.38 4.96
CA LEU A 104 7.13 15.07 6.11
C LEU A 104 7.85 16.40 6.36
N TYR A 105 7.13 17.49 6.38
CA TYR A 105 7.62 18.82 6.69
C TYR A 105 6.97 19.39 7.96
N LYS A 106 7.77 19.80 8.94
CA LYS A 106 7.30 20.47 10.15
C LYS A 106 7.34 21.98 9.95
N ILE A 107 6.17 22.58 9.83
CA ILE A 107 6.01 24.05 9.74
C ILE A 107 6.47 24.68 11.06
N ASN A 108 6.01 24.10 12.18
CA ASN A 108 6.38 24.50 13.53
C ASN A 108 6.32 23.30 14.49
N ARG A 109 6.36 23.54 15.81
CA ARG A 109 6.32 22.46 16.83
C ARG A 109 4.98 21.71 16.88
N LYS A 110 3.90 22.33 16.42
CA LYS A 110 2.54 21.77 16.49
C LYS A 110 1.99 21.40 15.13
N THR A 111 2.50 21.99 14.03
CA THR A 111 1.91 21.87 12.70
C THR A 111 2.87 21.19 11.74
N SER A 112 2.37 20.19 11.01
CA SER A 112 3.13 19.47 9.99
C SER A 112 2.26 19.14 8.77
N ILE A 113 2.94 18.99 7.63
CA ILE A 113 2.38 18.50 6.38
C ILE A 113 3.16 17.23 6.01
N ARG A 114 2.44 16.19 5.60
CA ARG A 114 3.01 14.98 5.01
C ARG A 114 2.43 14.79 3.61
N MET A 115 3.29 14.44 2.68
CA MET A 115 2.93 14.11 1.30
C MET A 115 3.50 12.75 0.96
N GLU A 116 2.69 11.91 0.33
CA GLU A 116 3.13 10.59 -0.14
C GLU A 116 2.69 10.42 -1.60
N ALA A 117 3.58 9.86 -2.42
CA ALA A 117 3.28 9.48 -3.78
C ALA A 117 3.83 8.08 -4.06
N GLN A 118 3.05 7.25 -4.76
CA GLN A 118 3.44 5.90 -5.17
C GLN A 118 2.93 5.64 -6.57
N TYR A 119 3.71 4.92 -7.36
CA TYR A 119 3.30 4.46 -8.68
C TYR A 119 3.56 2.97 -8.81
N MET A 120 2.51 2.17 -8.94
CA MET A 120 2.64 0.74 -9.18
C MET A 120 2.57 0.48 -10.68
N ASN A 121 3.69 0.04 -11.24
CA ASN A 121 3.77 -0.44 -12.60
C ASN A 121 3.63 -1.97 -12.59
N MET A 122 2.65 -2.46 -13.31
CA MET A 122 2.54 -3.87 -13.61
C MET A 122 3.23 -4.15 -14.94
N GLY A 123 4.13 -5.15 -14.95
CA GLY A 123 4.72 -5.63 -16.19
C GLY A 123 3.64 -5.97 -17.21
N LYS A 124 4.00 -6.02 -18.49
CA LYS A 124 3.07 -6.45 -19.54
C LYS A 124 2.62 -7.87 -19.23
N ASP A 125 1.33 -8.02 -18.99
CA ASP A 125 0.72 -9.34 -18.84
C ASP A 125 0.67 -10.04 -20.22
N HIS A 126 1.25 -11.22 -20.28
CA HIS A 126 1.18 -12.11 -21.44
C HIS A 126 0.04 -13.12 -21.32
N GLY A 127 -0.72 -13.09 -20.23
CA GLY A 127 -1.79 -14.03 -19.93
C GLY A 127 -3.21 -13.50 -20.21
N ILE A 128 -4.16 -14.42 -20.26
CA ILE A 128 -5.58 -14.16 -20.54
C ILE A 128 -6.29 -13.55 -19.32
N ARG A 129 -5.69 -13.58 -18.13
CA ARG A 129 -6.37 -13.19 -16.89
C ARG A 129 -5.54 -12.22 -16.06
N ALA A 130 -6.15 -11.12 -15.83
CA ALA A 130 -6.31 -10.49 -14.53
C ALA A 130 -5.14 -9.74 -13.93
N ASP A 131 -4.58 -8.78 -14.65
CA ASP A 131 -3.94 -7.69 -13.95
C ASP A 131 -4.96 -6.58 -13.64
N TYR A 132 -4.81 -5.93 -12.50
CA TYR A 132 -5.56 -4.73 -12.16
C TYR A 132 -5.00 -3.47 -12.82
N GLY A 133 -3.89 -3.60 -13.57
CA GLY A 133 -3.23 -2.51 -14.27
C GLY A 133 -2.34 -1.64 -13.40
N ASN A 134 -1.98 -0.47 -13.95
CA ASN A 134 -1.09 0.48 -13.30
C ASN A 134 -1.84 1.44 -12.38
N TRP A 135 -1.26 1.75 -11.23
CA TRP A 135 -1.89 2.56 -10.21
C TRP A 135 -0.99 3.71 -9.77
N LEU A 136 -1.62 4.86 -9.59
CA LEU A 136 -1.04 6.01 -8.92
C LEU A 136 -1.73 6.19 -7.57
N PHE A 137 -0.96 6.42 -6.52
CA PHE A 137 -1.46 6.79 -5.20
C PHE A 137 -0.84 8.10 -4.78
N GLY A 138 -1.68 9.01 -4.26
CA GLY A 138 -1.27 10.27 -3.65
C GLY A 138 -1.92 10.45 -2.29
N LEU A 139 -1.19 11.06 -1.35
CA LEU A 139 -1.69 11.41 -0.03
C LEU A 139 -1.16 12.78 0.39
N LEU A 140 -2.04 13.59 0.95
CA LEU A 140 -1.72 14.83 1.64
C LEU A 140 -2.32 14.78 3.04
N GLU A 141 -1.49 14.94 4.06
CA GLU A 141 -1.92 14.98 5.46
C GLU A 141 -1.50 16.32 6.08
N PHE A 142 -2.42 16.95 6.76
CA PHE A 142 -2.20 18.15 7.55
C PHE A 142 -2.52 17.85 9.01
N SER A 143 -1.53 18.06 9.90
CA SER A 143 -1.68 17.78 11.32
C SER A 143 -1.44 19.02 12.16
N VAL A 144 -2.35 19.26 13.11
CA VAL A 144 -2.23 20.29 14.14
C VAL A 144 -2.29 19.62 15.53
N ALA A 145 -1.12 19.35 16.08
CA ALA A 145 -1.00 18.71 17.39
C ALA A 145 -1.54 19.60 18.51
N PRO A 146 -2.18 19.01 19.54
CA PRO A 146 -2.33 17.59 19.74
C PRO A 146 -3.63 17.01 19.15
N HIS A 147 -4.50 17.81 18.56
CA HIS A 147 -5.90 17.46 18.39
C HIS A 147 -6.28 17.00 16.98
N TRP A 148 -5.87 17.71 15.94
CA TRP A 148 -6.42 17.56 14.60
C TRP A 148 -5.46 16.94 13.60
N THR A 149 -5.98 16.02 12.79
CA THR A 149 -5.33 15.53 11.57
C THR A 149 -6.38 15.39 10.48
N VAL A 150 -6.08 15.97 9.33
CA VAL A 150 -6.89 15.84 8.11
C VAL A 150 -6.04 15.17 7.05
N THR A 151 -6.56 14.13 6.42
CA THR A 151 -5.87 13.39 5.36
C THR A 151 -6.75 13.35 4.12
N LEU A 152 -6.16 13.69 2.99
CA LEU A 152 -6.73 13.51 1.67
C LEU A 152 -5.89 12.49 0.92
N SER A 153 -6.51 11.51 0.30
CA SER A 153 -5.77 10.56 -0.54
C SER A 153 -6.62 10.09 -1.70
N ASP A 154 -5.96 9.73 -2.77
CA ASP A 154 -6.59 9.13 -3.94
C ASP A 154 -5.73 7.99 -4.48
N MET A 155 -6.36 6.90 -4.84
CA MET A 155 -5.76 5.81 -5.57
C MET A 155 -6.42 5.74 -6.95
N TYR A 156 -5.66 6.05 -7.98
CA TYR A 156 -6.13 6.19 -9.34
C TYR A 156 -5.58 5.08 -10.24
N ASN A 157 -6.47 4.38 -10.93
CA ASN A 157 -6.09 3.40 -11.95
C ASN A 157 -5.72 4.12 -13.25
N VAL A 158 -4.45 4.48 -13.42
CA VAL A 158 -3.97 5.25 -14.59
C VAL A 158 -3.88 4.42 -15.87
N GLY A 159 -3.65 3.13 -15.73
CA GLY A 159 -3.58 2.18 -16.84
C GLY A 159 -4.35 0.92 -16.48
N PRO A 160 -5.68 0.90 -16.69
CA PRO A 160 -6.51 -0.21 -16.30
C PRO A 160 -6.07 -1.52 -16.97
N GLY A 161 -6.08 -2.59 -16.19
CA GLY A 161 -5.78 -3.93 -16.65
C GLY A 161 -7.00 -4.65 -17.20
N LYS A 162 -6.81 -5.87 -17.70
CA LYS A 162 -7.86 -6.65 -18.39
C LYS A 162 -9.12 -6.92 -17.56
N ILE A 163 -9.00 -6.97 -16.25
CA ILE A 163 -10.14 -7.20 -15.34
C ILE A 163 -10.76 -5.91 -14.79
N SER A 164 -10.24 -4.76 -15.17
CA SER A 164 -10.86 -3.49 -14.80
C SER A 164 -12.25 -3.38 -15.42
N PRO A 165 -13.22 -2.72 -14.76
CA PRO A 165 -14.54 -2.48 -15.32
C PRO A 165 -14.47 -1.88 -16.72
N VAL A 166 -15.44 -2.23 -17.56
CA VAL A 166 -15.56 -1.73 -18.92
C VAL A 166 -16.74 -0.78 -18.98
N ASP A 167 -16.49 0.41 -19.47
CA ASP A 167 -17.52 1.40 -19.77
C ASP A 167 -18.45 0.87 -20.88
N ALA A 168 -19.73 0.82 -20.60
CA ALA A 168 -20.74 0.23 -21.48
C ALA A 168 -20.95 1.02 -22.78
N GLU A 169 -20.65 2.33 -22.78
CA GLU A 169 -20.86 3.19 -23.94
C GLU A 169 -19.64 3.18 -24.87
N THR A 170 -18.46 3.20 -24.29
CA THR A 170 -17.21 3.31 -25.07
C THR A 170 -16.53 1.99 -25.34
N GLY A 171 -16.91 0.92 -24.64
CA GLY A 171 -16.24 -0.38 -24.68
C GLY A 171 -14.79 -0.39 -24.15
N LYS A 172 -14.36 0.70 -23.52
CA LYS A 172 -13.01 0.84 -22.97
C LYS A 172 -13.00 0.56 -21.47
N GLN A 173 -11.87 0.10 -20.99
CA GLN A 173 -11.67 -0.09 -19.56
C GLN A 173 -11.67 1.25 -18.81
N GLU A 174 -12.39 1.31 -17.71
CA GLU A 174 -12.57 2.52 -16.92
C GLU A 174 -11.31 2.84 -16.12
N LYS A 175 -10.95 4.13 -16.11
CA LYS A 175 -9.94 4.69 -15.22
C LYS A 175 -10.64 5.23 -13.98
N ILE A 176 -10.59 4.48 -12.89
CA ILE A 176 -11.38 4.76 -11.70
C ILE A 176 -10.52 5.43 -10.63
N HIS A 177 -11.09 6.46 -9.99
CA HIS A 177 -10.58 7.09 -8.79
C HIS A 177 -11.19 6.48 -7.53
N TYR A 178 -10.37 6.34 -6.51
CA TYR A 178 -10.75 5.87 -5.18
C TYR A 178 -10.36 6.91 -4.12
N PRO A 179 -11.09 8.05 -4.08
CA PRO A 179 -10.80 9.12 -3.14
C PRO A 179 -11.14 8.70 -1.72
N ARG A 180 -10.36 9.24 -0.79
CA ARG A 180 -10.56 9.10 0.63
C ARG A 180 -10.24 10.41 1.35
N VAL A 181 -11.13 10.80 2.25
CA VAL A 181 -10.94 11.94 3.16
C VAL A 181 -11.10 11.43 4.57
N ASP A 182 -10.12 11.69 5.43
CA ASP A 182 -10.21 11.36 6.85
C ASP A 182 -10.02 12.62 7.69
N VAL A 183 -10.85 12.80 8.70
CA VAL A 183 -10.70 13.82 9.73
C VAL A 183 -10.61 13.12 11.08
N PHE A 184 -9.52 13.34 11.78
CA PHE A 184 -9.28 12.80 13.11
C PHE A 184 -9.26 13.93 14.13
N TYR A 185 -9.95 13.71 15.25
CA TYR A 185 -9.88 14.56 16.42
C TYR A 185 -9.49 13.71 17.63
N THR A 186 -8.43 14.12 18.33
CA THR A 186 -7.94 13.44 19.52
C THR A 186 -8.10 14.35 20.73
N HIS A 187 -8.73 13.86 21.79
CA HIS A 187 -8.87 14.56 23.05
C HIS A 187 -8.62 13.60 24.22
N HIS A 188 -7.54 13.84 24.94
CA HIS A 188 -7.03 12.91 25.96
C HIS A 188 -6.86 11.49 25.42
N ALA A 189 -7.50 10.50 26.04
CA ALA A 189 -7.49 9.09 25.65
C ALA A 189 -8.51 8.73 24.54
N ASN A 190 -9.29 9.71 24.07
CA ASN A 190 -10.33 9.48 23.06
C ASN A 190 -9.88 9.95 21.68
N ARG A 191 -10.13 9.13 20.65
CA ARG A 191 -9.91 9.48 19.27
C ARG A 191 -11.18 9.27 18.47
N PHE A 192 -11.65 10.33 17.85
CA PHE A 192 -12.81 10.34 16.94
C PHE A 192 -12.28 10.39 15.52
N SER A 193 -12.91 9.66 14.61
CA SER A 193 -12.58 9.73 13.19
C SER A 193 -13.86 9.74 12.35
N LEU A 194 -13.91 10.65 11.39
CA LEU A 194 -14.91 10.72 10.35
C LEU A 194 -14.18 10.55 9.00
N SER A 195 -14.63 9.60 8.20
CA SER A 195 -13.99 9.29 6.92
C SER A 195 -15.03 9.14 5.83
N TYR A 196 -14.78 9.75 4.67
CA TYR A 196 -15.39 9.34 3.41
C TYR A 196 -14.40 8.43 2.68
N VAL A 197 -14.86 7.25 2.29
CA VAL A 197 -14.00 6.24 1.68
C VAL A 197 -14.69 5.67 0.45
N LYS A 198 -14.02 5.71 -0.69
CA LYS A 198 -14.28 4.82 -1.82
C LYS A 198 -13.13 3.84 -1.92
N GLN A 199 -13.38 2.56 -1.77
CA GLN A 199 -12.36 1.51 -1.83
C GLN A 199 -12.78 0.42 -2.80
N VAL A 200 -11.79 -0.16 -3.45
CA VAL A 200 -11.96 -1.36 -4.26
C VAL A 200 -11.88 -2.60 -3.36
N GLU A 201 -12.51 -3.67 -3.77
CA GLU A 201 -12.33 -4.98 -3.14
C GLU A 201 -10.87 -5.39 -3.14
N GLY A 202 -10.39 -5.93 -2.03
CA GLY A 202 -9.02 -6.42 -1.93
C GLY A 202 -8.63 -6.84 -0.53
N ILE A 203 -7.45 -7.45 -0.42
CA ILE A 203 -6.88 -7.87 0.87
C ILE A 203 -6.33 -6.64 1.58
N VAL A 204 -6.82 -6.38 2.78
CA VAL A 204 -6.34 -5.32 3.67
C VAL A 204 -5.72 -5.96 4.90
N CYS A 205 -4.46 -5.60 5.17
CA CYS A 205 -3.74 -6.09 6.34
C CYS A 205 -3.60 -4.97 7.38
N SER A 206 -4.01 -5.25 8.61
CA SER A 206 -3.91 -4.34 9.75
C SER A 206 -3.50 -5.10 11.00
N GLY A 207 -2.45 -4.64 11.70
CA GLY A 207 -1.98 -5.27 12.94
C GLY A 207 -1.53 -6.74 12.78
N GLY A 208 -1.04 -7.14 11.59
CA GLY A 208 -0.65 -8.52 11.29
C GLY A 208 -1.80 -9.44 10.85
N ILE A 209 -3.03 -8.95 10.85
CA ILE A 209 -4.20 -9.69 10.37
C ILE A 209 -4.58 -9.17 8.99
N CYS A 210 -4.64 -10.07 8.01
CA CYS A 210 -5.07 -9.80 6.65
C CYS A 210 -6.49 -10.33 6.43
N ARG A 211 -7.36 -9.52 5.86
CA ARG A 211 -8.74 -9.90 5.53
C ARG A 211 -9.15 -9.37 4.17
N LEU A 212 -10.00 -10.09 3.48
CA LEU A 212 -10.66 -9.60 2.29
C LEU A 212 -11.72 -8.55 2.69
N GLU A 213 -11.56 -7.32 2.21
CA GLU A 213 -12.58 -6.28 2.36
C GLU A 213 -13.32 -6.08 1.04
N PRO A 214 -14.66 -5.98 1.07
CA PRO A 214 -15.45 -5.73 -0.14
C PRO A 214 -15.23 -4.30 -0.66
N ALA A 215 -15.60 -4.08 -1.91
CA ALA A 215 -15.74 -2.74 -2.45
C ALA A 215 -16.74 -1.93 -1.60
N PHE A 216 -16.38 -0.70 -1.27
CA PHE A 216 -17.19 0.16 -0.40
C PHE A 216 -17.10 1.61 -0.86
N SER A 217 -18.24 2.30 -0.82
CA SER A 217 -18.30 3.74 -1.00
C SER A 217 -19.26 4.33 0.03
N GLY A 218 -18.75 5.19 0.91
CA GLY A 218 -19.61 5.76 1.96
C GLY A 218 -18.84 6.43 3.08
N VAL A 219 -19.55 6.77 4.14
CA VAL A 219 -19.02 7.43 5.33
C VAL A 219 -18.80 6.41 6.45
N LYS A 220 -17.66 6.52 7.12
CA LYS A 220 -17.32 5.73 8.31
C LYS A 220 -17.12 6.67 9.49
N LEU A 221 -17.76 6.38 10.61
CA LEU A 221 -17.51 7.03 11.91
C LEU A 221 -16.88 6.01 12.85
N SER A 222 -15.84 6.39 13.56
CA SER A 222 -15.19 5.54 14.55
C SER A 222 -14.82 6.34 15.80
N VAL A 223 -14.98 5.71 16.95
CA VAL A 223 -14.57 6.24 18.26
C VAL A 223 -13.72 5.19 18.95
N ASN A 224 -12.48 5.56 19.28
CA ASN A 224 -11.58 4.73 20.07
C ASN A 224 -11.34 5.43 21.41
N SER A 225 -11.60 4.74 22.51
CA SER A 225 -11.41 5.24 23.87
C SER A 225 -10.57 4.23 24.65
N THR A 226 -9.58 4.74 25.41
CA THR A 226 -8.78 3.92 26.34
C THR A 226 -9.10 4.38 27.74
N PHE A 227 -9.41 3.45 28.63
CA PHE A 227 -9.77 3.70 30.05
C PHE A 227 -8.61 3.33 30.96
#